data_7000d5159f585ac181f431ee6ecbf22e
#
_entry.id   7000d5159f585ac181f431ee6ecbf22e
#
_cell.length_a   1.000
_cell.length_b   1.000
_cell.length_c   1.000
_cell.angle_alpha   90.00
_cell.angle_beta   90.00
_cell.angle_gamma   90.00
#
_symmetry.space_group_name_H-M   'P 1'
#
loop_
_entity.id
_entity.type
_entity.pdbx_description
1 polymer ?
#
loop_
_entity_poly.entity_id
_entity_poly.type
_entity_poly.pdbx_seq_one_letter_code
_entity_poly.pdbx_strand_id
1 'polypeptide(L)'
;MRKVIIDCDPGIDDTLALSLAVKSPDIEVVAITVVCGNVPVDIGTQNVLKCLERCDRLDIPVYQGMEKPLKQPFISAQDTHGLDGLGDTNFPMVLAKQAESLHAVDFLTDYFK
;
A
#
# COMPACT_ATOMS: atom_id res chain seq x y z
N MET A 1 -7.37 -5.28 -21.35
CA MET A 1 -6.70 -4.79 -20.11
C MET A 1 -7.12 -5.66 -18.94
N ARG A 2 -6.16 -6.17 -18.20
CA ARG A 2 -6.42 -7.03 -17.05
C ARG A 2 -6.62 -6.20 -15.79
N LYS A 3 -7.71 -6.47 -15.07
CA LYS A 3 -7.99 -5.81 -13.79
C LYS A 3 -7.30 -6.56 -12.66
N VAL A 4 -6.60 -5.84 -11.79
CA VAL A 4 -5.88 -6.42 -10.66
C VAL A 4 -6.15 -5.62 -9.38
N ILE A 5 -6.09 -6.32 -8.26
CA ILE A 5 -5.99 -5.73 -6.92
C ILE A 5 -4.62 -6.13 -6.39
N ILE A 6 -3.89 -5.16 -5.85
CA ILE A 6 -2.56 -5.41 -5.31
C ILE A 6 -2.63 -5.36 -3.79
N ASP A 7 -2.26 -6.47 -3.14
CA ASP A 7 -2.14 -6.55 -1.68
C ASP A 7 -0.64 -6.50 -1.34
N CYS A 8 -0.25 -5.59 -0.47
CA CYS A 8 1.17 -5.33 -0.25
C CYS A 8 1.46 -4.82 1.17
N ASP A 9 2.74 -4.89 1.54
CA ASP A 9 3.29 -4.33 2.77
C ASP A 9 4.43 -3.36 2.40
N PRO A 10 4.12 -2.14 1.90
CA PRO A 10 5.06 -1.32 1.13
C PRO A 10 6.34 -0.94 1.86
N GLY A 11 7.44 -1.54 1.41
CA GLY A 11 8.79 -1.11 1.65
C GLY A 11 9.36 -0.58 0.32
N ILE A 12 10.67 -0.66 0.17
CA ILE A 12 11.37 -0.12 -1.00
C ILE A 12 10.96 -0.85 -2.28
N ASP A 13 10.99 -2.18 -2.25
CA ASP A 13 10.71 -3.02 -3.42
C ASP A 13 9.23 -2.99 -3.82
N ASP A 14 8.32 -3.01 -2.85
CA ASP A 14 6.88 -2.93 -3.12
C ASP A 14 6.53 -1.61 -3.80
N THR A 15 7.17 -0.51 -3.38
CA THR A 15 6.95 0.80 -3.98
C THR A 15 7.36 0.82 -5.45
N LEU A 16 8.47 0.16 -5.79
CA LEU A 16 8.91 0.01 -7.18
C LEU A 16 7.90 -0.82 -7.98
N ALA A 17 7.42 -1.92 -7.41
CA ALA A 17 6.43 -2.78 -8.07
C ALA A 17 5.11 -2.04 -8.30
N LEU A 18 4.64 -1.28 -7.31
CA LEU A 18 3.43 -0.46 -7.44
C LEU A 18 3.58 0.58 -8.55
N SER A 19 4.73 1.27 -8.59
CA SER A 19 4.99 2.29 -9.61
C SER A 19 4.93 1.68 -11.01
N LEU A 20 5.51 0.51 -11.19
CA LEU A 20 5.47 -0.20 -12.46
C LEU A 20 4.04 -0.60 -12.84
N ALA A 21 3.29 -1.15 -11.89
CA ALA A 21 1.93 -1.62 -12.14
C ALA A 21 0.99 -0.48 -12.53
N VAL A 22 1.02 0.63 -11.80
CA VAL A 22 0.09 1.75 -12.05
C VAL A 22 0.43 2.50 -13.34
N LYS A 23 1.66 2.38 -13.82
CA LYS A 23 2.08 2.99 -15.09
C LYS A 23 1.94 2.04 -16.28
N SER A 24 1.67 0.76 -16.05
CA SER A 24 1.55 -0.21 -17.14
C SER A 24 0.25 0.01 -17.93
N PRO A 25 0.31 0.09 -19.27
CA PRO A 25 -0.89 0.22 -20.08
C PRO A 25 -1.71 -1.07 -20.20
N ASP A 26 -1.15 -2.21 -19.77
CA ASP A 26 -1.79 -3.52 -19.91
C ASP A 26 -2.55 -3.94 -18.66
N ILE A 27 -2.45 -3.16 -17.57
CA ILE A 27 -3.03 -3.49 -16.29
C ILE A 27 -3.89 -2.32 -15.80
N GLU A 28 -5.08 -2.65 -15.30
CA GLU A 28 -5.90 -1.68 -14.57
C GLU A 28 -5.84 -2.04 -13.10
N VAL A 29 -5.20 -1.20 -12.28
CA VAL A 29 -5.16 -1.38 -10.83
C VAL A 29 -6.47 -0.85 -10.25
N VAL A 30 -7.35 -1.75 -9.85
CA VAL A 30 -8.68 -1.43 -9.34
C VAL A 30 -8.61 -0.87 -7.94
N ALA A 31 -7.72 -1.43 -7.11
CA ALA A 31 -7.55 -1.04 -5.72
C ALA A 31 -6.22 -1.55 -5.20
N ILE A 32 -5.75 -0.96 -4.10
CA ILE A 32 -4.57 -1.42 -3.38
C ILE A 32 -4.97 -1.66 -1.93
N THR A 33 -4.64 -2.84 -1.41
CA THR A 33 -4.85 -3.17 -0.01
C THR A 33 -3.50 -3.26 0.69
N VAL A 34 -3.45 -2.81 1.96
CA VAL A 34 -2.20 -2.71 2.72
C VAL A 34 -2.31 -3.55 3.97
N VAL A 35 -1.24 -4.26 4.28
CA VAL A 35 -1.12 -5.06 5.50
C VAL A 35 0.19 -4.69 6.19
N CYS A 36 0.29 -4.99 7.49
CA CYS A 36 1.56 -4.84 8.21
C CYS A 36 2.60 -5.82 7.66
N GLY A 37 3.85 -5.43 7.69
CA GLY A 37 4.94 -6.29 7.21
C GLY A 37 6.26 -5.57 7.37
N ASN A 38 6.79 -5.02 6.28
CA ASN A 38 8.05 -4.27 6.32
C ASN A 38 7.99 -3.10 7.30
N VAL A 39 6.81 -2.48 7.42
CA VAL A 39 6.56 -1.37 8.35
C VAL A 39 5.16 -1.56 8.97
N PRO A 40 4.83 -0.84 10.05
CA PRO A 40 3.46 -0.78 10.55
C PRO A 40 2.48 -0.37 9.46
N VAL A 41 1.23 -0.85 9.55
CA VAL A 41 0.24 -0.70 8.48
C VAL A 41 -0.07 0.77 8.15
N ASP A 42 -0.07 1.65 9.15
CA ASP A 42 -0.33 3.07 8.92
C ASP A 42 0.79 3.74 8.12
N ILE A 43 2.05 3.39 8.40
CA ILE A 43 3.20 3.86 7.62
C ILE A 43 3.14 3.28 6.21
N GLY A 44 2.83 1.99 6.09
CA GLY A 44 2.68 1.34 4.78
C GLY A 44 1.60 1.98 3.93
N THR A 45 0.46 2.33 4.53
CA THR A 45 -0.63 3.02 3.85
C THR A 45 -0.16 4.38 3.31
N GLN A 46 0.57 5.16 4.12
CA GLN A 46 1.15 6.42 3.66
C GLN A 46 2.13 6.20 2.52
N ASN A 47 2.91 5.12 2.55
CA ASN A 47 3.86 4.81 1.48
C ASN A 47 3.15 4.55 0.15
N VAL A 48 2.02 3.85 0.18
CA VAL A 48 1.20 3.66 -1.03
C VAL A 48 0.72 5.01 -1.55
N LEU A 49 0.19 5.86 -0.68
CA LEU A 49 -0.30 7.18 -1.08
C LEU A 49 0.84 8.05 -1.65
N LYS A 50 2.02 8.02 -1.03
CA LYS A 50 3.19 8.73 -1.54
C LYS A 50 3.57 8.25 -2.94
N CYS A 51 3.53 6.94 -3.16
CA CYS A 51 3.81 6.34 -4.46
C CYS A 51 2.78 6.80 -5.50
N LEU A 52 1.49 6.71 -5.17
CA LEU A 52 0.42 7.10 -6.09
C LEU A 52 0.47 8.60 -6.41
N GLU A 53 0.80 9.44 -5.44
CA GLU A 53 0.95 10.87 -5.69
C GLU A 53 2.08 11.14 -6.68
N ARG A 54 3.22 10.47 -6.51
CA ARG A 54 4.35 10.60 -7.43
C ARG A 54 4.03 10.10 -8.84
N CYS A 55 3.14 9.12 -8.95
CA CYS A 55 2.69 8.58 -10.22
C CYS A 55 1.49 9.33 -10.81
N ASP A 56 0.98 10.34 -10.11
CA ASP A 56 -0.24 11.08 -10.48
C ASP A 56 -1.45 10.15 -10.61
N ARG A 57 -1.59 9.23 -9.66
CA ARG A 57 -2.67 8.23 -9.65
C ARG A 57 -3.37 8.14 -8.30
N LEU A 58 -3.61 9.28 -7.65
CA LEU A 58 -4.39 9.32 -6.40
C LEU A 58 -5.86 8.93 -6.60
N ASP A 59 -6.30 8.71 -7.83
CA ASP A 59 -7.64 8.20 -8.13
C ASP A 59 -7.84 6.74 -7.68
N ILE A 60 -6.74 5.97 -7.51
CA ILE A 60 -6.84 4.56 -7.13
C ILE A 60 -7.17 4.45 -5.64
N PRO A 61 -8.25 3.72 -5.27
CA PRO A 61 -8.61 3.58 -3.85
C PRO A 61 -7.62 2.69 -3.10
N VAL A 62 -7.33 3.08 -1.86
CA VAL A 62 -6.40 2.37 -0.97
C VAL A 62 -7.15 1.97 0.29
N TYR A 63 -7.02 0.70 0.69
CA TYR A 63 -7.70 0.15 1.86
C TYR A 63 -6.67 -0.37 2.86
N GLN A 64 -6.76 0.10 4.09
CA GLN A 64 -5.86 -0.32 5.16
C GLN A 64 -6.39 -1.59 5.83
N GLY A 65 -5.53 -2.58 5.99
CA GLY A 65 -5.87 -3.88 6.54
C GLY A 65 -5.29 -4.13 7.93
N MET A 66 -4.88 -5.36 8.17
CA MET A 66 -4.48 -5.83 9.50
C MET A 66 -3.21 -5.17 10.00
N GLU A 67 -3.19 -4.89 11.33
CA GLU A 67 -2.05 -4.27 12.01
C GLU A 67 -1.02 -5.29 12.45
N LYS A 68 -1.39 -6.58 12.50
CA LYS A 68 -0.51 -7.65 12.95
C LYS A 68 -0.90 -8.97 12.31
N PRO A 69 0.04 -9.94 12.24
CA PRO A 69 -0.27 -11.29 11.79
C PRO A 69 -1.30 -11.96 12.69
N LEU A 70 -2.05 -12.93 12.14
CA LEU A 70 -3.11 -13.61 12.88
C LEU A 70 -2.59 -14.45 14.04
N LYS A 71 -1.40 -15.06 13.90
CA LYS A 71 -0.87 -16.04 14.87
C LYS A 71 0.48 -15.69 15.46
N GLN A 72 1.15 -14.67 14.95
CA GLN A 72 2.50 -14.30 15.35
C GLN A 72 2.54 -12.83 15.75
N PRO A 73 3.50 -12.43 16.62
CA PRO A 73 3.68 -11.01 16.90
C PRO A 73 4.19 -10.30 15.64
N PHE A 74 3.81 -9.03 15.51
CA PHE A 74 4.30 -8.21 14.41
C PHE A 74 5.78 -7.88 14.64
N ILE A 75 6.59 -8.13 13.62
CA ILE A 75 8.01 -7.76 13.59
C ILE A 75 8.25 -6.98 12.30
N SER A 76 8.60 -5.71 12.41
CA SER A 76 8.85 -4.88 11.24
C SER A 76 10.22 -5.13 10.64
N ALA A 77 10.40 -4.73 9.39
CA ALA A 77 11.70 -4.74 8.71
C ALA A 77 12.24 -3.30 8.54
N GLN A 78 11.94 -2.43 9.49
CA GLN A 78 12.40 -1.04 9.46
C GLN A 78 13.92 -0.92 9.53
N ASP A 79 14.60 -1.90 10.08
CA ASP A 79 16.05 -1.98 10.07
C ASP A 79 16.62 -2.17 8.65
N THR A 80 15.85 -2.75 7.74
CA THR A 80 16.23 -2.97 6.34
C THR A 80 15.69 -1.87 5.42
N HIS A 81 14.42 -1.50 5.60
CA HIS A 81 13.72 -0.56 4.71
C HIS A 81 13.71 0.88 5.21
N GLY A 82 14.28 1.14 6.42
CA GLY A 82 14.23 2.44 7.07
C GLY A 82 12.98 2.60 7.93
N LEU A 83 12.98 3.61 8.81
CA LEU A 83 11.85 3.87 9.71
C LEU A 83 10.58 4.22 8.94
N ASP A 84 10.71 4.93 7.82
CA ASP A 84 9.58 5.27 6.95
C ASP A 84 9.27 4.19 5.92
N GLY A 85 10.09 3.11 5.85
CA GLY A 85 9.92 2.05 4.87
C GLY A 85 10.39 2.40 3.47
N LEU A 86 10.91 3.60 3.27
CA LEU A 86 11.38 4.09 1.97
C LEU A 86 12.82 4.57 2.04
N GLY A 87 13.66 3.88 2.85
CA GLY A 87 15.07 4.19 3.00
C GLY A 87 15.32 5.51 3.69
N ASP A 88 14.41 5.94 4.54
CA ASP A 88 14.47 7.21 5.29
C ASP A 88 14.59 8.42 4.36
N THR A 89 13.97 8.36 3.18
CA THR A 89 13.95 9.45 2.22
C THR A 89 13.08 10.62 2.69
N ASN A 90 12.18 10.36 3.64
CA ASN A 90 11.30 11.38 4.25
C ASN A 90 10.44 12.13 3.23
N PHE A 91 9.90 11.43 2.25
CA PHE A 91 8.92 12.02 1.34
C PHE A 91 7.76 12.61 2.15
N PRO A 92 7.26 13.80 1.76
CA PRO A 92 6.17 14.45 2.49
C PRO A 92 4.93 13.56 2.58
N MET A 93 4.23 13.62 3.72
CA MET A 93 2.94 12.94 3.86
C MET A 93 1.95 13.46 2.82
N VAL A 94 1.11 12.55 2.31
CA VAL A 94 0.04 12.91 1.38
C VAL A 94 -1.14 13.43 2.19
N LEU A 95 -1.48 14.72 1.99
CA LEU A 95 -2.61 15.35 2.67
C LEU A 95 -3.85 15.43 1.77
N ALA A 96 -3.66 15.29 0.44
CA ALA A 96 -4.75 15.42 -0.54
C ALA A 96 -5.69 14.23 -0.56
N LYS A 97 -5.27 13.08 -0.01
CA LYS A 97 -6.06 11.86 0.00
C LYS A 97 -5.75 11.03 1.23
N GLN A 98 -6.76 10.29 1.69
CA GLN A 98 -6.63 9.30 2.77
C GLN A 98 -7.04 7.94 2.25
N ALA A 99 -6.69 6.88 3.01
CA ALA A 99 -7.21 5.56 2.75
C ALA A 99 -8.73 5.55 2.90
N GLU A 100 -9.39 4.63 2.21
CA GLU A 100 -10.84 4.45 2.33
C GLU A 100 -11.20 4.04 3.77
N SER A 101 -12.40 4.37 4.21
CA SER A 101 -12.85 4.06 5.58
C SER A 101 -13.11 2.56 5.78
N LEU A 102 -13.42 1.83 4.71
CA LEU A 102 -13.68 0.39 4.78
C LEU A 102 -12.37 -0.37 5.01
N HIS A 103 -12.39 -1.35 5.92
CA HIS A 103 -11.22 -2.21 6.16
C HIS A 103 -10.94 -3.09 4.93
N ALA A 104 -9.65 -3.33 4.65
CA ALA A 104 -9.26 -4.09 3.47
C ALA A 104 -9.88 -5.48 3.40
N VAL A 105 -9.97 -6.17 4.52
CA VAL A 105 -10.59 -7.50 4.57
C VAL A 105 -12.06 -7.44 4.13
N ASP A 106 -12.79 -6.44 4.60
CA ASP A 106 -14.19 -6.26 4.24
C ASP A 106 -14.34 -5.88 2.76
N PHE A 107 -13.46 -5.02 2.27
CA PHE A 107 -13.44 -4.66 0.86
C PHE A 107 -13.21 -5.90 -0.02
N LEU A 108 -12.19 -6.70 0.29
CA LEU A 108 -11.87 -7.89 -0.50
C LEU A 108 -13.01 -8.91 -0.47
N THR A 109 -13.61 -9.10 0.71
CA THR A 109 -14.75 -10.01 0.87
C THR A 109 -15.92 -9.58 0.00
N ASP A 110 -16.25 -8.29 0.00
CA ASP A 110 -17.35 -7.76 -0.78
C ASP A 110 -17.07 -7.80 -2.29
N TYR A 111 -15.83 -7.47 -2.67
CA TYR A 111 -15.46 -7.41 -4.08
C TYR A 111 -15.53 -8.77 -4.77
N PHE A 112 -15.14 -9.83 -4.06
CA PHE A 112 -15.09 -11.18 -4.63
C PHE A 112 -16.32 -12.05 -4.31
N LYS A 113 -17.39 -11.46 -3.88
CA LYS A 113 -18.67 -12.20 -3.71
C LYS A 113 -19.23 -12.67 -5.04
#